data_a8656bc1bb3fca3ecac9fa700a2e02b1
#
_entry.id   a8656bc1bb3fca3ecac9fa700a2e02b1
#
_cell.length_a   1.000
_cell.length_b   1.000
_cell.length_c   1.000
_cell.angle_alpha   90.00
_cell.angle_beta   90.00
_cell.angle_gamma   90.00
#
_symmetry.space_group_name_H-M   'P 1'
#
loop_
_entity.id
_entity.type
_entity.pdbx_description
1 polymer ?
#
loop_
_entity_poly.entity_id
_entity_poly.type
_entity_poly.pdbx_seq_one_letter_code
_entity_poly.pdbx_strand_id
1 'polypeptide(L)'
;MKKLLMIFAILFAATSVSAQEIYKEVKRIQKQAETFANDTTKNLDERKIACFKYDAIYYLVDRASQEDRFTEYELGQQTDALIEFVNLYVKRLASANKKDKDMVKAKFRTASINNSLFNDVDKEVVYYVDNDKFITNFSLDTDWVKALEAVKQ
;
A
#
# COMPACT_ATOMS: atom_id res chain seq x y z
N MET A 1 9.95 -20.62 -17.07
CA MET A 1 9.16 -19.52 -17.68
C MET A 1 9.32 -18.28 -16.81
N LYS A 2 10.02 -17.28 -17.30
CA LYS A 2 10.26 -16.01 -16.59
C LYS A 2 9.00 -15.17 -16.68
N LYS A 3 8.19 -15.12 -15.63
CA LYS A 3 7.09 -14.17 -15.54
C LYS A 3 7.66 -12.81 -15.17
N LEU A 4 7.58 -11.92 -16.11
CA LEU A 4 7.93 -10.53 -16.06
C LEU A 4 7.10 -9.84 -14.98
N LEU A 5 7.70 -9.55 -13.84
CA LEU A 5 7.16 -8.62 -12.85
C LEU A 5 7.27 -7.24 -13.49
N MET A 6 6.18 -6.74 -14.06
CA MET A 6 6.10 -5.33 -14.47
C MET A 6 6.18 -4.46 -13.22
N ILE A 7 7.38 -4.00 -12.92
CA ILE A 7 7.60 -2.89 -11.99
C ILE A 7 7.14 -1.64 -12.75
N PHE A 8 5.94 -1.15 -12.45
CA PHE A 8 5.57 0.21 -12.80
C PHE A 8 6.34 1.16 -11.89
N ALA A 9 7.57 1.47 -12.28
CA ALA A 9 8.23 2.67 -11.81
C ALA A 9 7.62 3.84 -12.60
N ILE A 10 6.63 4.51 -12.03
CA ILE A 10 6.17 5.77 -12.56
C ILE A 10 7.22 6.81 -12.18
N LEU A 11 8.13 7.09 -13.10
CA LEU A 11 8.97 8.27 -13.04
C LEU A 11 8.05 9.50 -13.20
N PHE A 12 7.76 10.19 -12.11
CA PHE A 12 7.24 11.54 -12.20
C PHE A 12 8.33 12.45 -12.80
N ALA A 13 8.31 12.60 -14.10
CA ALA A 13 8.97 13.74 -14.72
C ALA A 13 8.30 15.00 -14.17
N ALA A 14 9.11 15.95 -13.70
CA ALA A 14 8.66 17.21 -13.10
C ALA A 14 7.96 18.10 -14.15
N THR A 15 6.75 17.73 -14.49
CA THR A 15 5.76 18.61 -15.11
C THR A 15 4.81 19.02 -14.00
N SER A 16 4.35 20.26 -14.00
CA SER A 16 3.35 20.76 -13.06
C SER A 16 2.02 20.02 -13.27
N VAL A 17 1.92 18.85 -12.65
CA VAL A 17 0.70 18.04 -12.66
C VAL A 17 -0.33 18.76 -11.81
N SER A 18 -1.52 19.02 -12.34
CA SER A 18 -2.57 19.70 -11.59
C SER A 18 -3.09 18.78 -10.47
N ALA A 19 -3.57 19.39 -9.37
CA ALA A 19 -4.21 18.67 -8.26
C ALA A 19 -5.30 17.70 -8.75
N GLN A 20 -6.09 18.12 -9.74
CA GLN A 20 -7.14 17.30 -10.35
C GLN A 20 -6.59 16.06 -11.08
N GLU A 21 -5.43 16.16 -11.71
CA GLU A 21 -4.80 15.02 -12.39
C GLU A 21 -4.24 14.02 -11.38
N ILE A 22 -3.66 14.50 -10.28
CA ILE A 22 -3.20 13.63 -9.17
C ILE A 22 -4.37 12.85 -8.60
N TYR A 23 -5.47 13.52 -8.29
CA TYR A 23 -6.67 12.85 -7.76
C TYR A 23 -7.23 11.79 -8.72
N LYS A 24 -7.29 12.10 -10.02
CA LYS A 24 -7.70 11.12 -11.04
C LYS A 24 -6.79 9.90 -11.09
N GLU A 25 -5.48 10.12 -10.97
CA GLU A 25 -4.50 9.04 -10.95
C GLU A 25 -4.67 8.15 -9.71
N VAL A 26 -4.84 8.74 -8.53
CA VAL A 26 -5.13 7.99 -7.29
C VAL A 26 -6.38 7.12 -7.45
N LYS A 27 -7.45 7.69 -8.00
CA LYS A 27 -8.69 6.96 -8.28
C LYS A 27 -8.50 5.84 -9.31
N ARG A 28 -7.66 6.05 -10.31
CA ARG A 28 -7.31 5.03 -11.30
C ARG A 28 -6.59 3.85 -10.65
N ILE A 29 -5.60 4.12 -9.79
CA ILE A 29 -4.85 3.10 -9.04
C ILE A 29 -5.81 2.33 -8.12
N GLN A 30 -6.69 3.03 -7.40
CA GLN A 30 -7.72 2.43 -6.56
C GLN A 30 -8.60 1.47 -7.36
N LYS A 31 -9.09 1.91 -8.53
CA LYS A 31 -9.94 1.10 -9.40
C LYS A 31 -9.23 -0.14 -9.97
N GLN A 32 -7.95 -0.01 -10.27
CA GLN A 32 -7.14 -1.15 -10.70
C GLN A 32 -7.00 -2.19 -9.58
N ALA A 33 -6.77 -1.74 -8.33
CA ALA A 33 -6.71 -2.63 -7.18
C ALA A 33 -8.05 -3.36 -6.95
N GLU A 34 -9.18 -2.66 -7.06
CA GLU A 34 -10.53 -3.24 -6.97
C GLU A 34 -10.76 -4.29 -8.06
N THR A 35 -10.44 -3.94 -9.30
CA THR A 35 -10.61 -4.85 -10.44
C THR A 35 -9.80 -6.13 -10.26
N PHE A 36 -8.54 -6.00 -9.81
CA PHE A 36 -7.69 -7.15 -9.56
C PHE A 36 -8.19 -8.00 -8.39
N ALA A 37 -8.66 -7.38 -7.31
CA ALA A 37 -9.22 -8.07 -6.15
C ALA A 37 -10.44 -8.92 -6.51
N ASN A 38 -11.25 -8.46 -7.47
CA ASN A 38 -12.46 -9.12 -7.93
C ASN A 38 -12.22 -10.17 -9.03
N ASP A 39 -11.03 -10.21 -9.62
CA ASP A 39 -10.71 -11.17 -10.69
C ASP A 39 -10.48 -12.57 -10.11
N THR A 40 -11.49 -13.42 -10.20
CA THR A 40 -11.46 -14.80 -9.67
C THR A 40 -10.48 -15.72 -10.39
N THR A 41 -9.91 -15.31 -11.52
CA THR A 41 -8.84 -16.06 -12.21
C THR A 41 -7.47 -15.88 -11.57
N LYS A 42 -7.31 -14.89 -10.67
CA LYS A 42 -6.07 -14.59 -9.97
C LYS A 42 -5.93 -15.40 -8.69
N ASN A 43 -4.69 -15.55 -8.24
CA ASN A 43 -4.38 -16.20 -6.97
C ASN A 43 -5.06 -15.45 -5.81
N LEU A 44 -5.57 -16.19 -4.83
CA LEU A 44 -6.31 -15.62 -3.70
C LEU A 44 -5.43 -14.67 -2.85
N ASP A 45 -4.16 -15.01 -2.64
CA ASP A 45 -3.24 -14.16 -1.87
C ASP A 45 -2.99 -12.82 -2.57
N GLU A 46 -2.79 -12.86 -3.91
CA GLU A 46 -2.62 -11.65 -4.72
C GLU A 46 -3.89 -10.78 -4.69
N ARG A 47 -5.07 -11.41 -4.74
CA ARG A 47 -6.35 -10.70 -4.63
C ARG A 47 -6.53 -10.04 -3.27
N LYS A 48 -6.14 -10.71 -2.17
CA LYS A 48 -6.17 -10.12 -0.82
C LYS A 48 -5.23 -8.93 -0.68
N ILE A 49 -4.03 -9.01 -1.26
CA ILE A 49 -3.09 -7.87 -1.34
C ILE A 49 -3.72 -6.70 -2.10
N ALA A 50 -4.42 -6.98 -3.19
CA ALA A 50 -5.13 -5.95 -3.95
C ALA A 50 -6.31 -5.35 -3.14
N CYS A 51 -7.05 -6.15 -2.38
CA CYS A 51 -8.06 -5.65 -1.43
C CYS A 51 -7.44 -4.68 -0.43
N PHE A 52 -6.31 -5.04 0.18
CA PHE A 52 -5.62 -4.16 1.11
C PHE A 52 -5.23 -2.81 0.45
N LYS A 53 -4.66 -2.85 -0.75
CA LYS A 53 -4.34 -1.62 -1.50
C LYS A 53 -5.57 -0.75 -1.74
N TYR A 54 -6.68 -1.36 -2.14
CA TYR A 54 -7.94 -0.65 -2.34
C TYR A 54 -8.42 0.03 -1.05
N ASP A 55 -8.46 -0.71 0.06
CA ASP A 55 -8.94 -0.21 1.35
C ASP A 55 -8.04 0.91 1.90
N ALA A 56 -6.73 0.75 1.77
CA ALA A 56 -5.78 1.76 2.23
C ALA A 56 -5.88 3.06 1.39
N ILE A 57 -6.07 2.96 0.08
CA ILE A 57 -6.30 4.15 -0.76
C ILE A 57 -7.66 4.77 -0.44
N TYR A 58 -8.69 3.95 -0.23
CA TYR A 58 -10.01 4.46 0.18
C TYR A 58 -9.92 5.27 1.47
N TYR A 59 -9.23 4.72 2.49
CA TYR A 59 -8.99 5.40 3.75
C TYR A 59 -8.24 6.73 3.57
N LEU A 60 -7.15 6.74 2.78
CA LEU A 60 -6.39 7.96 2.49
C LEU A 60 -7.27 9.03 1.83
N VAL A 61 -8.07 8.66 0.84
CA VAL A 61 -8.97 9.59 0.13
C VAL A 61 -10.05 10.14 1.05
N ASP A 62 -10.66 9.27 1.86
CA ASP A 62 -11.71 9.66 2.80
C ASP A 62 -11.15 10.63 3.86
N ARG A 63 -10.03 10.28 4.48
CA ARG A 63 -9.39 11.13 5.49
C ARG A 63 -8.85 12.44 4.90
N ALA A 64 -8.23 12.41 3.73
CA ALA A 64 -7.75 13.60 3.05
C ALA A 64 -8.87 14.62 2.79
N SER A 65 -10.09 14.14 2.51
CA SER A 65 -11.25 15.00 2.28
C SER A 65 -11.73 15.71 3.55
N GLN A 66 -11.34 15.23 4.73
CA GLN A 66 -11.73 15.77 6.04
C GLN A 66 -10.65 16.66 6.68
N GLU A 67 -9.44 16.66 6.09
CA GLU A 67 -8.27 17.37 6.62
C GLU A 67 -7.92 18.57 5.74
N ASP A 68 -8.24 19.78 6.16
CA ASP A 68 -8.02 21.03 5.40
C ASP A 68 -6.55 21.26 4.97
N ARG A 69 -5.60 20.62 5.64
CA ARG A 69 -4.17 20.76 5.38
C ARG A 69 -3.57 19.66 4.52
N PHE A 70 -4.35 18.64 4.17
CA PHE A 70 -3.86 17.52 3.38
C PHE A 70 -4.11 17.79 1.90
N THR A 71 -3.05 17.98 1.16
CA THR A 71 -3.10 18.35 -0.26
C THR A 71 -3.22 17.13 -1.17
N GLU A 72 -3.71 17.34 -2.39
CA GLU A 72 -3.73 16.29 -3.42
C GLU A 72 -2.31 15.80 -3.75
N TYR A 73 -1.31 16.66 -3.63
CA TYR A 73 0.09 16.27 -3.82
C TYR A 73 0.52 15.26 -2.74
N GLU A 74 0.21 15.52 -1.47
CA GLU A 74 0.48 14.58 -0.38
C GLU A 74 -0.31 13.28 -0.55
N LEU A 75 -1.56 13.36 -1.01
CA LEU A 75 -2.35 12.16 -1.33
C LEU A 75 -1.67 11.31 -2.41
N GLY A 76 -1.15 11.93 -3.45
CA GLY A 76 -0.37 11.25 -4.49
C GLY A 76 0.87 10.59 -3.92
N GLN A 77 1.67 11.31 -3.15
CA GLN A 77 2.89 10.79 -2.52
C GLN A 77 2.60 9.59 -1.59
N GLN A 78 1.57 9.71 -0.76
CA GLN A 78 1.16 8.62 0.15
C GLN A 78 0.68 7.40 -0.63
N THR A 79 -0.06 7.59 -1.72
CA THR A 79 -0.54 6.50 -2.58
C THR A 79 0.62 5.77 -3.25
N ASP A 80 1.57 6.49 -3.82
CA ASP A 80 2.75 5.89 -4.47
C ASP A 80 3.60 5.12 -3.45
N ALA A 81 3.83 5.71 -2.28
CA ALA A 81 4.58 5.07 -1.21
C ALA A 81 3.87 3.81 -0.67
N LEU A 82 2.55 3.83 -0.55
CA LEU A 82 1.75 2.65 -0.20
C LEU A 82 1.97 1.52 -1.22
N ILE A 83 1.85 1.81 -2.50
CA ILE A 83 2.01 0.80 -3.55
C ILE A 83 3.42 0.22 -3.53
N GLU A 84 4.44 1.07 -3.39
CA GLU A 84 5.83 0.61 -3.29
C GLU A 84 6.08 -0.22 -2.03
N PHE A 85 5.56 0.21 -0.88
CA PHE A 85 5.66 -0.50 0.40
C PHE A 85 5.09 -1.92 0.30
N VAL A 86 3.87 -2.05 -0.22
CA VAL A 86 3.21 -3.35 -0.36
C VAL A 86 3.94 -4.24 -1.37
N ASN A 87 4.39 -3.68 -2.50
CA ASN A 87 5.14 -4.43 -3.50
C ASN A 87 6.49 -4.91 -2.93
N LEU A 88 7.19 -4.07 -2.17
CA LEU A 88 8.43 -4.43 -1.50
C LEU A 88 8.22 -5.54 -0.45
N TYR A 89 7.12 -5.45 0.31
CA TYR A 89 6.73 -6.49 1.27
C TYR A 89 6.55 -7.85 0.58
N VAL A 90 5.72 -7.90 -0.46
CA VAL A 90 5.47 -9.14 -1.22
C VAL A 90 6.78 -9.69 -1.79
N LYS A 91 7.62 -8.83 -2.37
CA LYS A 91 8.92 -9.23 -2.93
C LYS A 91 9.84 -9.83 -1.87
N ARG A 92 9.95 -9.21 -0.70
CA ARG A 92 10.79 -9.71 0.40
C ARG A 92 10.27 -11.01 0.98
N LEU A 93 8.94 -11.16 1.13
CA LEU A 93 8.35 -12.42 1.56
C LEU A 93 8.60 -13.56 0.58
N ALA A 94 8.51 -13.28 -0.73
CA ALA A 94 8.74 -14.29 -1.75
C ALA A 94 10.21 -14.77 -1.80
N SER A 95 11.16 -13.89 -1.48
CA SER A 95 12.60 -14.21 -1.47
C SER A 95 13.11 -14.71 -0.12
N ALA A 96 12.35 -14.55 0.97
CA ALA A 96 12.74 -14.97 2.30
C ALA A 96 12.60 -16.47 2.50
N ASN A 97 13.56 -17.10 3.20
CA ASN A 97 13.40 -18.46 3.68
C ASN A 97 12.34 -18.51 4.81
N LYS A 98 11.92 -19.72 5.19
CA LYS A 98 10.84 -19.90 6.18
C LYS A 98 11.11 -19.17 7.51
N LYS A 99 12.37 -19.15 7.96
CA LYS A 99 12.76 -18.54 9.24
C LYS A 99 12.70 -16.99 9.16
N ASP A 100 13.07 -16.43 8.01
CA ASP A 100 13.17 -14.98 7.84
C ASP A 100 11.82 -14.33 7.52
N LYS A 101 10.82 -15.10 7.08
CA LYS A 101 9.48 -14.56 6.77
C LYS A 101 8.83 -13.84 7.95
N ASP A 102 8.98 -14.36 9.16
CA ASP A 102 8.40 -13.75 10.35
C ASP A 102 9.10 -12.43 10.69
N MET A 103 10.41 -12.32 10.45
CA MET A 103 11.13 -11.06 10.60
C MET A 103 10.68 -10.02 9.58
N VAL A 104 10.48 -10.42 8.32
CA VAL A 104 9.95 -9.53 7.27
C VAL A 104 8.57 -9.02 7.68
N LYS A 105 7.66 -9.91 8.07
CA LYS A 105 6.31 -9.52 8.53
C LYS A 105 6.37 -8.54 9.71
N ALA A 106 7.17 -8.85 10.73
CA ALA A 106 7.32 -8.00 11.90
C ALA A 106 7.88 -6.62 11.55
N LYS A 107 8.91 -6.54 10.71
CA LYS A 107 9.51 -5.27 10.28
C LYS A 107 8.50 -4.38 9.58
N PHE A 108 7.76 -4.91 8.60
CA PHE A 108 6.78 -4.14 7.84
C PHE A 108 5.57 -3.74 8.69
N ARG A 109 5.08 -4.65 9.54
CA ARG A 109 4.01 -4.33 10.49
C ARG A 109 4.40 -3.19 11.44
N THR A 110 5.59 -3.27 12.04
CA THR A 110 6.09 -2.25 12.95
C THR A 110 6.23 -0.90 12.24
N ALA A 111 6.78 -0.89 11.02
CA ALA A 111 6.91 0.33 10.23
C ALA A 111 5.54 0.98 9.93
N SER A 112 4.51 0.20 9.64
CA SER A 112 3.16 0.70 9.43
C SER A 112 2.56 1.26 10.74
N ILE A 113 2.52 0.47 11.81
CA ILE A 113 1.82 0.84 13.04
C ILE A 113 2.48 2.02 13.76
N ASN A 114 3.81 2.14 13.69
CA ASN A 114 4.55 3.19 14.39
C ASN A 114 4.56 4.53 13.65
N ASN A 115 4.13 4.58 12.41
CA ASN A 115 4.09 5.79 11.60
C ASN A 115 2.65 6.16 11.24
N SER A 116 1.92 6.70 12.19
CA SER A 116 0.56 7.21 11.97
C SER A 116 0.58 8.50 11.14
N LEU A 117 -0.36 8.65 10.20
CA LEU A 117 -0.50 9.84 9.36
C LEU A 117 -1.46 10.87 10.00
N PHE A 118 -2.64 10.42 10.41
CA PHE A 118 -3.70 11.29 10.94
C PHE A 118 -3.87 11.18 12.46
N ASN A 119 -3.11 10.29 13.11
CA ASN A 119 -3.22 9.99 14.54
C ASN A 119 -4.62 9.52 14.97
N ASP A 120 -5.27 8.75 14.15
CA ASP A 120 -6.56 8.15 14.49
C ASP A 120 -6.42 7.26 15.73
N VAL A 121 -7.30 7.48 16.70
CA VAL A 121 -7.27 6.75 17.99
C VAL A 121 -7.59 5.27 17.77
N ASP A 122 -8.49 4.99 16.83
CA ASP A 122 -8.89 3.64 16.42
C ASP A 122 -8.08 3.21 15.19
N LYS A 123 -6.81 2.91 15.39
CA LYS A 123 -5.96 2.37 14.33
C LYS A 123 -6.54 1.06 13.82
N GLU A 124 -7.25 1.13 12.71
CA GLU A 124 -7.73 -0.08 12.04
C GLU A 124 -6.55 -0.86 11.47
N VAL A 125 -6.11 -1.87 12.21
CA VAL A 125 -5.19 -2.86 11.68
C VAL A 125 -6.00 -3.87 10.90
N VAL A 126 -5.86 -3.85 9.59
CA VAL A 126 -6.59 -4.75 8.70
C VAL A 126 -5.83 -6.04 8.52
N TYR A 127 -6.48 -7.15 8.81
CA TYR A 127 -5.93 -8.49 8.68
C TYR A 127 -6.49 -9.18 7.42
N TYR A 128 -5.62 -9.44 6.46
CA TYR A 128 -5.93 -10.31 5.34
C TYR A 128 -5.20 -11.64 5.53
N VAL A 129 -5.91 -12.66 6.00
CA VAL A 129 -5.36 -13.97 6.33
C VAL A 129 -5.91 -15.02 5.37
N ASP A 130 -5.05 -15.84 4.79
CA ASP A 130 -5.44 -17.08 4.14
C ASP A 130 -4.44 -18.20 4.46
N ASN A 131 -4.90 -19.21 5.21
CA ASN A 131 -4.13 -20.42 5.51
C ASN A 131 -2.67 -20.18 5.89
N ASP A 132 -2.39 -19.15 6.68
CA ASP A 132 -1.09 -18.73 7.18
C ASP A 132 -0.05 -18.30 6.12
N LYS A 133 -0.43 -18.14 4.85
CA LYS A 133 0.53 -17.86 3.77
C LYS A 133 0.90 -16.37 3.61
N PHE A 134 -0.09 -15.51 3.59
CA PHE A 134 0.15 -14.05 3.55
C PHE A 134 -0.75 -13.38 4.57
N ILE A 135 -0.14 -12.66 5.49
CA ILE A 135 -0.85 -11.81 6.44
C ILE A 135 -0.41 -10.38 6.16
N THR A 136 -1.32 -9.57 5.63
CA THR A 136 -1.16 -8.13 5.72
C THR A 136 -1.87 -7.69 6.98
N ASN A 137 -1.11 -7.21 7.95
CA ASN A 137 -1.63 -6.68 9.21
C ASN A 137 -1.08 -5.27 9.43
N PHE A 138 -1.35 -4.40 8.47
CA PHE A 138 -0.93 -3.01 8.48
C PHE A 138 -2.05 -2.10 8.97
N SER A 139 -1.67 -0.98 9.58
CA SER A 139 -2.63 0.07 9.93
C SER A 139 -3.06 0.81 8.68
N LEU A 140 -4.34 1.13 8.54
CA LEU A 140 -4.82 2.02 7.48
C LEU A 140 -4.34 3.45 7.71
N ASP A 141 -4.27 3.89 8.99
CA ASP A 141 -3.68 5.17 9.36
C ASP A 141 -2.15 5.07 9.41
N THR A 142 -1.56 4.97 8.24
CA THR A 142 -0.11 4.88 8.07
C THR A 142 0.41 6.03 7.22
N ASP A 143 1.46 6.70 7.70
CA ASP A 143 2.32 7.55 6.88
C ASP A 143 3.20 6.64 6.01
N TRP A 144 2.73 6.34 4.82
CA TRP A 144 3.35 5.36 3.92
C TRP A 144 4.73 5.79 3.46
N VAL A 145 4.99 7.10 3.37
CA VAL A 145 6.31 7.63 3.03
C VAL A 145 7.30 7.27 4.13
N LYS A 146 6.99 7.55 5.39
CA LYS A 146 7.85 7.20 6.52
C LYS A 146 7.98 5.69 6.72
N ALA A 147 6.87 4.96 6.58
CA ALA A 147 6.88 3.50 6.71
C ALA A 147 7.78 2.86 5.64
N LEU A 148 7.71 3.34 4.40
CA LEU A 148 8.57 2.89 3.30
C LEU A 148 10.04 3.17 3.57
N GLU A 149 10.39 4.36 4.04
CA GLU A 149 11.76 4.72 4.43
C GLU A 149 12.29 3.79 5.54
N ALA A 150 11.48 3.54 6.56
CA ALA A 150 11.84 2.67 7.68
C ALA A 150 12.13 1.22 7.27
N VAL A 151 11.46 0.70 6.24
CA VAL A 151 11.72 -0.67 5.76
C VAL A 151 12.85 -0.74 4.75
N LYS A 152 13.21 0.37 4.08
CA LYS A 152 14.35 0.42 3.15
C LYS A 152 15.71 0.44 3.86
N GLN A 153 15.76 0.96 5.08
CA GLN A 153 16.93 0.89 5.97
C GLN A 153 17.12 -0.55 6.48
#